data_8448757db093e73873bae2329c76fa7b
#
_entry.id   8448757db093e73873bae2329c76fa7b
#
_cell.length_a   1.000
_cell.length_b   1.000
_cell.length_c   1.000
_cell.angle_alpha   90.00
_cell.angle_beta   90.00
_cell.angle_gamma   90.00
#
_symmetry.space_group_name_H-M   'P 1'
#
loop_
_entity.id
_entity.type
_entity.pdbx_description
1 polymer ?
#
loop_
_entity_poly.entity_id
_entity_poly.type
_entity_poly.pdbx_seq_one_letter_code
_entity_poly.pdbx_strand_id
1 'polypeptide(L)'
;MGPTDDHTDEEIRKFYIFRNIAVVGMSRDPAKEAHSVPKYMFERGYNIIPVNPLANEILGRRTYPRVSDIKSQVDIIDIFRPSNDILPVVEDSIRKHGIRVIWLQQGIHNVEAERIALDNKIEVVFNRCIMAEHMRLFNSI
;
A
#
# COMPACT_ATOMS: atom_id res chain seq x y z
N MET A 1 3.57 -13.84 -17.11
CA MET A 1 4.11 -12.77 -16.26
C MET A 1 3.53 -11.42 -16.65
N GLY A 2 3.10 -10.65 -15.71
CA GLY A 2 2.62 -9.30 -15.98
C GLY A 2 3.77 -8.31 -16.06
N PRO A 3 3.45 -7.02 -16.34
CA PRO A 3 4.45 -5.95 -16.34
C PRO A 3 5.08 -5.77 -14.96
N THR A 4 6.29 -5.21 -14.93
CA THR A 4 7.03 -4.94 -13.69
C THR A 4 7.45 -3.48 -13.64
N ASP A 5 7.73 -3.02 -12.42
CA ASP A 5 8.15 -1.65 -12.17
C ASP A 5 9.67 -1.42 -12.37
N ASP A 6 10.41 -2.47 -12.65
CA ASP A 6 11.86 -2.45 -12.86
C ASP A 6 12.69 -2.08 -11.62
N HIS A 7 12.12 -2.04 -10.44
CA HIS A 7 12.90 -1.84 -9.23
C HIS A 7 13.82 -3.03 -8.96
N THR A 8 15.03 -2.75 -8.53
CA THR A 8 15.95 -3.79 -8.05
C THR A 8 15.53 -4.26 -6.66
N ASP A 9 16.01 -5.44 -6.26
CA ASP A 9 15.74 -5.95 -4.91
C ASP A 9 16.25 -4.99 -3.84
N GLU A 10 17.38 -4.34 -4.08
CA GLU A 10 17.94 -3.36 -3.15
C GLU A 10 17.00 -2.16 -2.99
N GLU A 11 16.45 -1.68 -4.09
CA GLU A 11 15.49 -0.57 -4.03
C GLU A 11 14.24 -0.97 -3.27
N ILE A 12 13.71 -2.16 -3.54
CA ILE A 12 12.52 -2.66 -2.81
C ILE A 12 12.82 -2.81 -1.31
N ARG A 13 13.99 -3.33 -0.94
CA ARG A 13 14.37 -3.45 0.48
C ARG A 13 14.34 -2.10 1.18
N LYS A 14 14.79 -1.05 0.52
CA LYS A 14 14.83 0.30 1.11
C LYS A 14 13.44 0.82 1.44
N PHE A 15 12.42 0.45 0.68
CA PHE A 15 11.07 0.91 0.96
C PHE A 15 10.54 0.37 2.28
N TYR A 16 11.03 -0.78 2.74
CA TYR A 16 10.57 -1.39 4.00
C TYR A 16 11.11 -0.69 5.26
N ILE A 17 11.98 0.31 5.12
CA ILE A 17 12.36 1.15 6.26
C ILE A 17 11.23 2.10 6.67
N PHE A 18 10.30 2.39 5.76
CA PHE A 18 9.14 3.22 6.03
C PHE A 18 8.11 2.41 6.80
N ARG A 19 7.67 2.91 7.96
CA ARG A 19 6.90 2.09 8.90
C ARG A 19 5.40 2.41 8.92
N ASN A 20 4.97 3.54 8.36
CA ASN A 20 3.58 3.97 8.40
C ASN A 20 2.91 3.63 7.08
N ILE A 21 2.03 2.63 7.09
CA ILE A 21 1.39 2.09 5.88
C ILE A 21 -0.11 2.29 5.95
N ALA A 22 -0.66 3.12 5.06
CA ALA A 22 -2.09 3.20 4.86
C ALA A 22 -2.50 2.10 3.88
N VAL A 23 -3.49 1.31 4.24
CA VAL A 23 -3.94 0.20 3.42
C VAL A 23 -5.33 0.50 2.88
N VAL A 24 -5.39 0.84 1.59
CA VAL A 24 -6.64 1.19 0.91
C VAL A 24 -7.34 -0.08 0.46
N GLY A 25 -8.61 -0.23 0.84
CA GLY A 25 -9.38 -1.42 0.53
C GLY A 25 -9.11 -2.58 1.51
N MET A 26 -8.57 -2.27 2.67
CA MET A 26 -8.35 -3.29 3.69
C MET A 26 -9.67 -3.94 4.09
N SER A 27 -9.70 -5.26 4.21
CA SER A 27 -10.90 -6.04 4.53
C SER A 27 -10.98 -6.42 6.00
N ARG A 28 -12.19 -6.48 6.54
CA ARG A 28 -12.43 -7.04 7.87
C ARG A 28 -12.42 -8.57 7.86
N ASP A 29 -12.52 -9.17 6.69
CA ASP A 29 -12.62 -10.63 6.55
C ASP A 29 -11.23 -11.27 6.61
N PRO A 30 -10.90 -12.05 7.66
CA PRO A 30 -9.58 -12.66 7.79
C PRO A 30 -9.23 -13.65 6.67
N ALA A 31 -10.23 -14.13 5.93
CA ALA A 31 -10.00 -15.06 4.83
C ALA A 31 -9.48 -14.37 3.56
N LYS A 32 -9.56 -13.03 3.50
CA LYS A 32 -9.14 -12.26 2.32
C LYS A 32 -7.71 -11.77 2.46
N GLU A 33 -7.00 -11.72 1.33
CA GLU A 33 -5.64 -11.19 1.28
C GLU A 33 -5.59 -9.74 1.74
N ALA A 34 -6.62 -8.96 1.44
CA ALA A 34 -6.71 -7.57 1.88
C ALA A 34 -6.81 -7.42 3.40
N HIS A 35 -6.89 -8.53 4.14
CA HIS A 35 -6.79 -8.57 5.60
C HIS A 35 -5.49 -9.25 6.03
N SER A 36 -5.23 -10.45 5.52
CA SER A 36 -4.10 -11.27 5.98
C SER A 36 -2.75 -10.65 5.62
N VAL A 37 -2.63 -10.00 4.47
CA VAL A 37 -1.38 -9.36 4.07
C VAL A 37 -1.03 -8.17 4.97
N PRO A 38 -1.94 -7.20 5.19
CA PRO A 38 -1.65 -6.13 6.15
C PRO A 38 -1.41 -6.64 7.57
N LYS A 39 -2.13 -7.69 7.98
CA LYS A 39 -1.93 -8.29 9.30
C LYS A 39 -0.51 -8.82 9.46
N TYR A 40 0.02 -9.47 8.43
CA TYR A 40 1.42 -9.92 8.43
C TYR A 40 2.37 -8.75 8.70
N MET A 41 2.17 -7.63 8.03
CA MET A 41 3.00 -6.44 8.21
C MET A 41 2.82 -5.86 9.62
N PHE A 42 1.59 -5.80 10.11
CA PHE A 42 1.28 -5.33 11.46
C PHE A 42 2.03 -6.15 12.51
N GLU A 43 2.04 -7.46 12.34
CA GLU A 43 2.73 -8.36 13.28
C GLU A 43 4.24 -8.18 13.27
N ARG A 44 4.79 -7.54 12.26
CA ARG A 44 6.22 -7.24 12.15
C ARG A 44 6.56 -5.80 12.52
N GLY A 45 5.64 -5.11 13.19
CA GLY A 45 5.89 -3.81 13.77
C GLY A 45 5.58 -2.62 12.87
N TYR A 46 4.95 -2.86 11.72
CA TYR A 46 4.51 -1.76 10.87
C TYR A 46 3.24 -1.14 11.42
N ASN A 47 3.14 0.17 11.32
CA ASN A 47 1.95 0.90 11.74
C ASN A 47 0.94 0.84 10.60
N ILE A 48 -0.06 -0.01 10.74
CA ILE A 48 -1.10 -0.21 9.72
C ILE A 48 -2.26 0.74 9.98
N ILE A 49 -2.60 1.52 8.97
CA ILE A 49 -3.68 2.51 9.02
C ILE A 49 -4.73 2.09 7.99
N PRO A 50 -5.82 1.44 8.41
CA PRO A 50 -6.82 0.97 7.45
C PRO A 50 -7.60 2.12 6.80
N VAL A 51 -7.81 2.02 5.49
CA VAL A 51 -8.64 2.95 4.74
C VAL A 51 -9.78 2.16 4.11
N ASN A 52 -10.99 2.36 4.62
CA ASN A 52 -12.18 1.65 4.17
C ASN A 52 -13.41 2.46 4.57
N PRO A 53 -14.21 2.98 3.60
CA PRO A 53 -15.36 3.82 3.92
C PRO A 53 -16.53 3.06 4.54
N LEU A 54 -16.50 1.71 4.50
CA LEU A 54 -17.59 0.86 4.95
C LEU A 54 -17.35 0.23 6.33
N ALA A 55 -16.20 0.47 6.94
CA ALA A 55 -15.86 -0.12 8.23
C ALA A 55 -15.37 0.97 9.19
N ASN A 56 -15.64 0.79 10.49
CA ASN A 56 -15.18 1.72 11.53
C ASN A 56 -13.85 1.29 12.14
N GLU A 57 -13.60 -0.02 12.16
CA GLU A 57 -12.42 -0.59 12.80
C GLU A 57 -12.01 -1.87 12.09
N ILE A 58 -10.70 -2.05 11.91
CA ILE A 58 -10.10 -3.28 11.38
C ILE A 58 -8.81 -3.53 12.17
N LEU A 59 -8.58 -4.75 12.61
CA LEU A 59 -7.42 -5.12 13.44
C LEU A 59 -7.30 -4.26 14.69
N GLY A 60 -8.42 -3.88 15.29
CA GLY A 60 -8.43 -3.00 16.45
C GLY A 60 -7.97 -1.58 16.15
N ARG A 61 -7.84 -1.22 14.88
CA ARG A 61 -7.38 0.09 14.44
C ARG A 61 -8.55 0.87 13.82
N ARG A 62 -8.60 2.17 14.10
CA ARG A 62 -9.58 3.05 13.48
C ARG A 62 -9.38 3.07 11.96
N THR A 63 -10.48 3.01 11.20
CA THR A 63 -10.43 3.19 9.76
C THR A 63 -10.68 4.64 9.37
N TYR A 64 -10.20 4.99 8.18
CA TYR A 64 -10.44 6.31 7.57
C TYR A 64 -11.14 6.08 6.24
N PRO A 65 -12.09 6.96 5.86
CA PRO A 65 -12.77 6.82 4.56
C PRO A 65 -11.82 7.02 3.38
N ARG A 66 -10.83 7.91 3.53
CA ARG A 66 -9.89 8.27 2.47
C ARG A 66 -8.51 8.51 3.07
N VAL A 67 -7.47 8.38 2.23
CA VAL A 67 -6.10 8.68 2.64
C VAL A 67 -5.96 10.11 3.12
N SER A 68 -6.58 11.05 2.41
CA SER A 68 -6.49 12.48 2.76
C SER A 68 -7.11 12.82 4.11
N ASP A 69 -7.94 11.93 4.68
CA ASP A 69 -8.51 12.14 6.02
C ASP A 69 -7.53 11.80 7.15
N ILE A 70 -6.45 11.10 6.84
CA ILE A 70 -5.48 10.68 7.86
C ILE A 70 -4.62 11.87 8.27
N LYS A 71 -4.60 12.16 9.59
CA LYS A 71 -3.85 13.30 10.13
C LYS A 71 -2.40 12.94 10.46
N SER A 72 -2.14 11.68 10.81
CA SER A 72 -0.79 11.23 11.14
C SER A 72 0.04 11.00 9.88
N GLN A 73 1.34 10.80 10.06
CA GLN A 73 2.25 10.55 8.94
C GLN A 73 1.94 9.22 8.27
N VAL A 74 1.95 9.24 6.95
CA VAL A 74 1.83 8.04 6.12
C VAL A 74 3.01 8.03 5.15
N ASP A 75 3.71 6.90 5.09
CA ASP A 75 4.87 6.76 4.21
C ASP A 75 4.51 5.97 2.95
N ILE A 76 3.77 4.88 3.12
CA ILE A 76 3.40 3.97 2.03
C ILE A 76 1.88 3.88 1.94
N ILE A 77 1.37 3.96 0.71
CA ILE A 77 -0.03 3.67 0.43
C ILE A 77 -0.07 2.31 -0.25
N ASP A 78 -0.57 1.30 0.45
CA ASP A 78 -0.70 -0.07 -0.05
C ASP A 78 -2.13 -0.29 -0.52
N ILE A 79 -2.34 -0.60 -1.79
CA ILE A 79 -3.67 -0.55 -2.40
C ILE A 79 -4.17 -1.93 -2.82
N PHE A 80 -5.32 -2.32 -2.25
CA PHE A 80 -6.06 -3.54 -2.56
C PHE A 80 -7.36 -3.17 -3.28
N ARG A 81 -7.24 -2.55 -4.44
CA ARG A 81 -8.38 -2.18 -5.27
C ARG A 81 -8.13 -2.64 -6.71
N PRO A 82 -9.18 -2.95 -7.49
CA PRO A 82 -9.01 -3.30 -8.89
C PRO A 82 -8.28 -2.21 -9.67
N SER A 83 -7.56 -2.60 -10.71
CA SER A 83 -6.76 -1.67 -11.52
C SER A 83 -7.55 -0.45 -11.99
N ASN A 84 -8.82 -0.65 -12.35
CA ASN A 84 -9.66 0.44 -12.85
C ASN A 84 -10.06 1.45 -11.76
N ASP A 85 -9.88 1.12 -10.49
CA ASP A 85 -10.26 1.98 -9.36
C ASP A 85 -9.06 2.69 -8.74
N ILE A 86 -7.87 2.55 -9.31
CA ILE A 86 -6.63 3.08 -8.73
C ILE A 86 -6.53 4.60 -8.91
N LEU A 87 -6.94 5.13 -10.04
CA LEU A 87 -6.75 6.55 -10.34
C LEU A 87 -7.34 7.48 -9.26
N PRO A 88 -8.60 7.31 -8.83
CA PRO A 88 -9.14 8.17 -7.77
C PRO A 88 -8.38 8.05 -6.45
N VAL A 89 -7.87 6.86 -6.14
CA VAL A 89 -7.11 6.65 -4.90
C VAL A 89 -5.80 7.43 -4.95
N VAL A 90 -5.11 7.38 -6.06
CA VAL A 90 -3.85 8.13 -6.24
C VAL A 90 -4.11 9.62 -6.22
N GLU A 91 -5.16 10.08 -6.90
CA GLU A 91 -5.53 11.50 -6.90
C GLU A 91 -5.83 12.01 -5.49
N ASP A 92 -6.48 11.20 -4.67
CA ASP A 92 -6.70 11.55 -3.27
C ASP A 92 -5.37 11.53 -2.48
N SER A 93 -4.55 10.52 -2.71
CA SER A 93 -3.30 10.32 -1.97
C SER A 93 -2.30 11.46 -2.18
N ILE A 94 -2.19 12.00 -3.39
CA ILE A 94 -1.24 13.08 -3.67
C ILE A 94 -1.62 14.39 -2.97
N ARG A 95 -2.83 14.48 -2.43
CA ARG A 95 -3.25 15.65 -1.65
C ARG A 95 -2.64 15.66 -0.25
N LYS A 96 -2.07 14.53 0.16
CA LYS A 96 -1.43 14.39 1.46
C LYS A 96 0.09 14.51 1.29
N HIS A 97 0.72 15.35 2.10
CA HIS A 97 2.18 15.53 2.07
C HIS A 97 2.89 14.35 2.74
N GLY A 98 4.08 14.05 2.26
CA GLY A 98 4.98 13.10 2.91
C GLY A 98 4.85 11.66 2.45
N ILE A 99 3.97 11.37 1.52
CA ILE A 99 3.87 10.02 0.95
C ILE A 99 5.15 9.71 0.17
N ARG A 100 5.76 8.57 0.46
CA ARG A 100 7.02 8.14 -0.17
C ARG A 100 6.80 7.13 -1.28
N VAL A 101 5.87 6.19 -1.07
CA VAL A 101 5.65 5.08 -1.99
C VAL A 101 4.16 4.79 -2.13
N ILE A 102 3.74 4.56 -3.36
CA ILE A 102 2.43 3.97 -3.65
C ILE A 102 2.70 2.55 -4.11
N TRP A 103 2.10 1.60 -3.40
CA TRP A 103 2.30 0.18 -3.63
C TRP A 103 1.03 -0.46 -4.16
N LEU A 104 1.06 -0.93 -5.39
CA LEU A 104 -0.04 -1.63 -6.03
C LEU A 104 0.20 -3.13 -5.92
N GLN A 105 -0.72 -3.82 -5.26
CA GLN A 105 -0.58 -5.25 -4.99
C GLN A 105 -0.53 -6.09 -6.27
N GLN A 106 -0.18 -7.37 -6.10
CA GLN A 106 -0.06 -8.31 -7.21
C GLN A 106 -1.32 -8.30 -8.09
N GLY A 107 -1.13 -8.20 -9.39
CA GLY A 107 -2.22 -8.13 -10.35
C GLY A 107 -2.76 -6.73 -10.58
N ILE A 108 -2.27 -5.72 -9.86
CA ILE A 108 -2.77 -4.35 -9.95
C ILE A 108 -1.76 -3.47 -10.67
N HIS A 109 -2.24 -2.76 -11.69
CA HIS A 109 -1.41 -1.90 -12.51
C HIS A 109 -2.30 -0.85 -13.20
N ASN A 110 -1.90 0.41 -13.16
CA ASN A 110 -2.63 1.50 -13.82
C ASN A 110 -1.63 2.58 -14.23
N VAL A 111 -1.31 2.62 -15.52
CA VAL A 111 -0.25 3.48 -16.06
C VAL A 111 -0.51 4.96 -15.78
N GLU A 112 -1.75 5.42 -15.96
CA GLU A 112 -2.09 6.81 -15.75
C GLU A 112 -1.88 7.22 -14.28
N ALA A 113 -2.39 6.41 -13.36
CA ALA A 113 -2.27 6.67 -11.92
C ALA A 113 -0.79 6.65 -11.49
N GLU A 114 -0.03 5.70 -12.01
CA GLU A 114 1.40 5.58 -11.69
C GLU A 114 2.17 6.80 -12.17
N ARG A 115 1.85 7.30 -13.36
CA ARG A 115 2.49 8.50 -13.89
C ARG A 115 2.20 9.71 -13.01
N ILE A 116 0.97 9.86 -12.54
CA ILE A 116 0.59 10.96 -11.65
C ILE A 116 1.40 10.89 -10.36
N ALA A 117 1.56 9.69 -9.78
CA ALA A 117 2.36 9.52 -8.58
C ALA A 117 3.82 9.91 -8.84
N LEU A 118 4.41 9.42 -9.92
CA LEU A 118 5.78 9.74 -10.29
C LEU A 118 5.99 11.23 -10.53
N ASP A 119 5.03 11.89 -11.18
CA ASP A 119 5.09 13.33 -11.40
C ASP A 119 5.07 14.12 -10.09
N ASN A 120 4.53 13.53 -9.04
CA ASN A 120 4.51 14.11 -7.70
C ASN A 120 5.65 13.61 -6.83
N LYS A 121 6.68 13.01 -7.44
CA LYS A 121 7.91 12.53 -6.78
C LYS A 121 7.64 11.43 -5.75
N ILE A 122 6.63 10.61 -6.01
CA ILE A 122 6.30 9.45 -5.21
C ILE A 122 6.77 8.21 -5.97
N GLU A 123 7.52 7.33 -5.30
CA GLU A 123 7.94 6.07 -5.89
C GLU A 123 6.73 5.15 -6.09
N VAL A 124 6.75 4.33 -7.13
CA VAL A 124 5.66 3.42 -7.43
C VAL A 124 6.19 2.00 -7.52
N VAL A 125 5.57 1.11 -6.74
CA VAL A 125 5.73 -0.33 -6.85
C VAL A 125 4.41 -0.87 -7.37
N PHE A 126 4.42 -1.73 -8.38
CA PHE A 126 3.16 -2.28 -8.87
C PHE A 126 3.29 -3.76 -9.21
N ASN A 127 2.15 -4.44 -9.18
CA ASN A 127 2.08 -5.87 -9.46
C ASN A 127 3.00 -6.70 -8.54
N ARG A 128 3.06 -6.33 -7.26
CA ARG A 128 3.84 -7.05 -6.25
C ARG A 128 3.05 -7.13 -4.95
N CYS A 129 3.11 -8.28 -4.27
CA CYS A 129 2.52 -8.44 -2.95
C CYS A 129 3.51 -7.96 -1.88
N ILE A 130 3.11 -6.99 -1.07
CA ILE A 130 3.99 -6.39 -0.05
C ILE A 130 4.46 -7.45 0.98
N MET A 131 3.62 -8.41 1.31
CA MET A 131 3.99 -9.52 2.20
C MET A 131 4.97 -10.47 1.51
N ALA A 132 4.67 -10.88 0.28
CA ALA A 132 5.50 -11.84 -0.44
C ALA A 132 6.90 -11.30 -0.69
N GLU A 133 7.01 -10.02 -1.04
CA GLU A 133 8.30 -9.38 -1.23
C GLU A 133 9.06 -9.26 0.09
N HIS A 134 8.38 -8.97 1.18
CA HIS A 134 9.01 -8.93 2.50
C HIS A 134 9.58 -10.30 2.88
N MET A 135 8.79 -11.35 2.68
CA MET A 135 9.24 -12.72 2.94
C MET A 135 10.45 -13.07 2.10
N ARG A 136 10.40 -12.76 0.82
CA ARG A 136 11.47 -13.09 -0.11
C ARG A 136 12.77 -12.38 0.25
N LEU A 137 12.69 -11.13 0.68
CA LEU A 137 13.87 -10.29 0.89
C LEU A 137 14.44 -10.36 2.32
N PHE A 138 13.60 -10.66 3.33
CA PHE A 138 14.01 -10.57 4.73
C PHE A 138 13.89 -11.86 5.53
N ASN A 139 13.09 -12.83 5.08
CA ASN A 139 12.91 -14.09 5.79
C ASN A 139 13.79 -15.21 5.22
N SER A 140 14.87 -14.84 4.55
CA SER A 140 15.81 -15.84 4.05
C SER A 140 16.52 -16.49 5.24
N ILE A 141 16.60 -17.78 5.21
CA ILE A 141 17.26 -18.57 6.26
C ILE A 141 18.54 -19.12 5.73
#